data_ce995fc10c6b22f8f6cf4eeb957dd90a
#
_entry.id   ce995fc10c6b22f8f6cf4eeb957dd90a
#
_cell.length_a   1.000
_cell.length_b   1.000
_cell.length_c   1.000
_cell.angle_alpha   90.00
_cell.angle_beta   90.00
_cell.angle_gamma   90.00
#
_symmetry.space_group_name_H-M   'P 1'
#
loop_
_entity.id
_entity.type
_entity.pdbx_description
1 polymer ?
#
loop_
_entity_poly.entity_id
_entity_poly.type
_entity_poly.pdbx_seq_one_letter_code
_entity_poly.pdbx_strand_id
1 'polypeptide(L)'
;TDSGQLNLPFPCCTFAQTEIMESNPDLVAAAVAVFHLTYEWVTESEGNAAQAAAWYLEHCDEEGFLCDESIAERTINWWRCPTVDEYIALFTETEPDEAGLYTSRDLLQIENDILSGFDFFTSVGSYTEAQRTQFLDDQRVDNSIALAVKEMLGR
;
A
#
# COMPACT_ATOMS: atom_id res chain seq x y z
N THR A 1 -16.66 12.45 -4.03
CA THR A 1 -15.26 12.82 -4.30
C THR A 1 -14.40 12.03 -3.34
N ASP A 2 -13.47 11.26 -3.81
CA ASP A 2 -12.50 10.50 -3.03
C ASP A 2 -11.07 11.03 -3.26
N SER A 3 -10.10 10.51 -2.50
CA SER A 3 -8.70 10.94 -2.58
C SER A 3 -8.07 10.68 -3.96
N GLY A 4 -8.48 9.60 -4.65
CA GLY A 4 -8.01 9.29 -5.99
C GLY A 4 -8.46 10.34 -7.01
N GLN A 5 -9.70 10.86 -6.90
CA GLN A 5 -10.18 11.94 -7.75
C GLN A 5 -9.45 13.27 -7.50
N LEU A 6 -8.89 13.44 -6.31
CA LEU A 6 -8.09 14.61 -5.94
C LEU A 6 -6.61 14.43 -6.24
N ASN A 7 -6.21 13.29 -6.77
CA ASN A 7 -4.81 12.89 -6.98
C ASN A 7 -3.98 12.99 -5.67
N LEU A 8 -4.59 12.62 -4.54
CA LEU A 8 -3.95 12.58 -3.23
C LEU A 8 -3.85 11.12 -2.80
N PRO A 9 -2.70 10.47 -2.97
CA PRO A 9 -2.51 9.11 -2.51
C PRO A 9 -2.51 9.09 -0.97
N PHE A 10 -3.36 8.25 -0.39
CA PHE A 10 -3.35 7.91 1.02
C PHE A 10 -3.03 6.42 1.12
N PRO A 11 -1.76 6.04 1.13
CA PRO A 11 -1.38 4.65 1.18
C PRO A 11 -1.84 4.03 2.50
N CYS A 12 -2.60 2.95 2.42
CA CYS A 12 -2.83 2.08 3.57
C CYS A 12 -1.56 1.28 3.82
N CYS A 13 -1.09 1.24 5.06
CA CYS A 13 0.12 0.53 5.43
C CYS A 13 -0.23 -0.73 6.21
N THR A 14 0.44 -1.83 5.88
CA THR A 14 0.50 -3.02 6.72
C THR A 14 1.69 -2.88 7.66
N PHE A 15 1.49 -3.18 8.94
CA PHE A 15 2.55 -3.10 9.94
C PHE A 15 2.94 -4.49 10.39
N ALA A 16 4.23 -4.72 10.56
CA ALA A 16 4.77 -5.89 11.22
C ALA A 16 5.66 -5.44 12.38
N GLN A 17 5.75 -6.25 13.43
CA GLN A 17 6.69 -6.01 14.51
C GLN A 17 8.12 -6.19 13.99
N THR A 18 9.04 -5.31 14.38
CA THR A 18 10.44 -5.36 13.96
C THR A 18 11.08 -6.71 14.27
N GLU A 19 10.81 -7.27 15.44
CA GLU A 19 11.31 -8.59 15.86
C GLU A 19 10.85 -9.72 14.91
N ILE A 20 9.63 -9.65 14.37
CA ILE A 20 9.12 -10.63 13.40
C ILE A 20 9.78 -10.42 12.05
N MET A 21 9.97 -9.18 11.63
CA MET A 21 10.66 -8.86 10.37
C MET A 21 12.11 -9.35 10.39
N GLU A 22 12.80 -9.19 11.51
CA GLU A 22 14.20 -9.63 11.66
C GLU A 22 14.34 -11.16 11.80
N SER A 23 13.42 -11.81 12.54
CA SER A 23 13.52 -13.25 12.80
C SER A 23 12.86 -14.14 11.75
N ASN A 24 11.86 -13.64 11.04
CA ASN A 24 11.08 -14.40 10.06
C ASN A 24 10.73 -13.55 8.81
N PRO A 25 11.69 -12.98 8.10
CA PRO A 25 11.42 -12.11 6.94
C PRO A 25 10.62 -12.82 5.85
N ASP A 26 10.86 -14.12 5.63
CA ASP A 26 10.14 -14.92 4.64
C ASP A 26 8.65 -15.05 4.98
N LEU A 27 8.30 -15.14 6.27
CA LEU A 27 6.91 -15.17 6.71
C LEU A 27 6.22 -13.84 6.41
N VAL A 28 6.91 -12.72 6.67
CA VAL A 28 6.39 -11.39 6.37
C VAL A 28 6.21 -11.22 4.86
N ALA A 29 7.20 -11.61 4.06
CA ALA A 29 7.11 -11.58 2.60
C ALA A 29 5.94 -12.45 2.07
N ALA A 30 5.76 -13.66 2.61
CA ALA A 30 4.64 -14.53 2.26
C ALA A 30 3.29 -13.90 2.61
N ALA A 31 3.15 -13.28 3.77
CA ALA A 31 1.92 -12.60 4.17
C ALA A 31 1.59 -11.43 3.25
N VAL A 32 2.59 -10.62 2.90
CA VAL A 32 2.44 -9.52 1.93
C VAL A 32 2.06 -10.05 0.55
N ALA A 33 2.73 -11.10 0.07
CA ALA A 33 2.42 -11.73 -1.21
C ALA A 33 0.97 -12.22 -1.25
N VAL A 34 0.50 -12.93 -0.22
CA VAL A 34 -0.88 -13.43 -0.11
C VAL A 34 -1.88 -12.28 -0.13
N PHE A 35 -1.60 -11.17 0.56
CA PHE A 35 -2.47 -10.01 0.58
C PHE A 35 -2.69 -9.43 -0.83
N HIS A 36 -1.63 -9.21 -1.59
CA HIS A 36 -1.73 -8.67 -2.95
C HIS A 36 -2.30 -9.68 -3.95
N LEU A 37 -1.94 -10.98 -3.83
CA LEU A 37 -2.54 -12.05 -4.64
C LEU A 37 -4.04 -12.20 -4.38
N THR A 38 -4.49 -11.98 -3.14
CA THR A 38 -5.92 -11.98 -2.81
C THR A 38 -6.64 -10.84 -3.55
N TYR A 39 -6.03 -9.67 -3.60
CA TYR A 39 -6.59 -8.55 -4.36
C TYR A 39 -6.65 -8.86 -5.87
N GLU A 40 -5.59 -9.42 -6.45
CA GLU A 40 -5.59 -9.87 -7.85
C GLU A 40 -6.74 -10.86 -8.10
N TRP A 41 -6.90 -11.86 -7.23
CA TRP A 41 -7.99 -12.83 -7.34
C TRP A 41 -9.36 -12.16 -7.25
N VAL A 42 -9.60 -11.25 -6.31
CA VAL A 42 -10.88 -10.52 -6.19
C VAL A 42 -11.21 -9.75 -7.45
N THR A 43 -10.22 -9.11 -8.08
CA THR A 43 -10.43 -8.25 -9.25
C THR A 43 -10.45 -9.00 -10.59
N GLU A 44 -10.10 -10.30 -10.59
CA GLU A 44 -10.05 -11.13 -11.79
C GLU A 44 -11.44 -11.36 -12.41
N SER A 45 -12.49 -11.45 -11.59
CA SER A 45 -13.85 -11.67 -12.07
C SER A 45 -14.92 -11.14 -11.12
N GLU A 46 -16.11 -10.80 -11.68
CA GLU A 46 -17.29 -10.45 -10.87
C GLU A 46 -17.69 -11.59 -9.91
N GLY A 47 -17.46 -12.85 -10.29
CA GLY A 47 -17.75 -14.01 -9.44
C GLY A 47 -16.85 -14.06 -8.21
N ASN A 48 -15.56 -13.76 -8.37
CA ASN A 48 -14.60 -13.69 -7.26
C ASN A 48 -14.93 -12.52 -6.33
N ALA A 49 -15.27 -11.37 -6.87
CA ALA A 49 -15.70 -10.21 -6.09
C ALA A 49 -16.97 -10.51 -5.28
N ALA A 50 -17.96 -11.16 -5.89
CA ALA A 50 -19.19 -11.58 -5.20
C ALA A 50 -18.90 -12.58 -4.07
N GLN A 51 -18.00 -13.54 -4.31
CA GLN A 51 -17.59 -14.51 -3.29
C GLN A 51 -16.85 -13.82 -2.12
N ALA A 52 -15.97 -12.87 -2.43
CA ALA A 52 -15.29 -12.08 -1.40
C ALA A 52 -16.29 -11.25 -0.56
N ALA A 53 -17.29 -10.65 -1.21
CA ALA A 53 -18.34 -9.91 -0.51
C ALA A 53 -19.17 -10.83 0.42
N ALA A 54 -19.48 -12.06 -0.01
CA ALA A 54 -20.19 -13.02 0.83
C ALA A 54 -19.36 -13.42 2.07
N TRP A 55 -18.07 -13.69 1.92
CA TRP A 55 -17.18 -13.96 3.07
C TRP A 55 -17.01 -12.76 3.99
N TYR A 56 -16.94 -11.55 3.43
CA TYR A 56 -16.87 -10.33 4.23
C TYR A 56 -18.14 -10.13 5.06
N LEU A 57 -19.30 -10.39 4.48
CA LEU A 57 -20.59 -10.33 5.20
C LEU A 57 -20.66 -11.35 6.33
N GLU A 58 -20.26 -12.60 6.08
CA GLU A 58 -20.17 -13.67 7.10
C GLU A 58 -19.26 -13.25 8.26
N HIS A 59 -18.07 -12.74 7.95
CA HIS A 59 -17.14 -12.24 8.96
C HIS A 59 -17.74 -11.08 9.77
N CYS A 60 -18.42 -10.13 9.13
CA CYS A 60 -19.10 -9.05 9.85
C CYS A 60 -20.17 -9.58 10.82
N ASP A 61 -20.93 -10.61 10.42
CA ASP A 61 -21.96 -11.21 11.28
C ASP A 61 -21.31 -11.93 12.49
N GLU A 62 -20.22 -12.68 12.27
CA GLU A 62 -19.47 -13.36 13.33
C GLU A 62 -18.89 -12.37 14.36
N GLU A 63 -18.38 -11.23 13.90
CA GLU A 63 -17.78 -10.21 14.76
C GLU A 63 -18.79 -9.21 15.33
N GLY A 64 -20.06 -9.30 14.92
CA GLY A 64 -21.13 -8.40 15.36
C GLY A 64 -21.07 -7.01 14.77
N PHE A 65 -20.46 -6.84 13.60
CA PHE A 65 -20.47 -5.58 12.86
C PHE A 65 -21.77 -5.42 12.07
N LEU A 66 -22.28 -4.19 12.03
CA LEU A 66 -23.44 -3.85 11.19
C LEU A 66 -23.03 -3.81 9.73
N CYS A 67 -23.38 -4.86 9.01
CA CYS A 67 -23.15 -5.01 7.58
C CYS A 67 -24.37 -5.66 6.93
N ASP A 68 -24.69 -5.25 5.72
CA ASP A 68 -25.63 -5.94 4.85
C ASP A 68 -24.96 -6.27 3.51
N GLU A 69 -25.65 -7.03 2.67
CA GLU A 69 -25.15 -7.45 1.37
C GLU A 69 -24.67 -6.27 0.50
N SER A 70 -25.43 -5.18 0.46
CA SER A 70 -25.08 -3.97 -0.29
C SER A 70 -23.83 -3.27 0.25
N ILE A 71 -23.66 -3.26 1.57
CA ILE A 71 -22.45 -2.71 2.20
C ILE A 71 -21.25 -3.60 1.89
N ALA A 72 -21.40 -4.92 1.98
CA ALA A 72 -20.33 -5.87 1.68
C ALA A 72 -19.87 -5.76 0.22
N GLU A 73 -20.79 -5.80 -0.74
CA GLU A 73 -20.49 -5.62 -2.16
C GLU A 73 -19.78 -4.30 -2.45
N ARG A 74 -20.29 -3.20 -1.88
CA ARG A 74 -19.68 -1.89 -2.08
C ARG A 74 -18.29 -1.82 -1.47
N THR A 75 -18.07 -2.41 -0.30
CA THR A 75 -16.76 -2.43 0.37
C THR A 75 -15.73 -3.15 -0.50
N ILE A 76 -16.06 -4.33 -0.99
CA ILE A 76 -15.18 -5.12 -1.86
C ILE A 76 -14.91 -4.39 -3.19
N ASN A 77 -15.95 -3.84 -3.83
CA ASN A 77 -15.79 -3.14 -5.10
C ASN A 77 -15.04 -1.79 -4.99
N TRP A 78 -15.01 -1.19 -3.81
CA TRP A 78 -14.27 0.04 -3.56
C TRP A 78 -12.86 -0.18 -3.03
N TRP A 79 -12.55 -1.38 -2.60
CA TRP A 79 -11.21 -1.72 -2.17
C TRP A 79 -10.22 -1.50 -3.32
N ARG A 80 -9.15 -0.78 -3.03
CA ARG A 80 -8.04 -0.54 -3.96
C ARG A 80 -6.75 -0.92 -3.25
N CYS A 81 -6.02 -1.81 -3.90
CA CYS A 81 -4.74 -2.28 -3.46
C CYS A 81 -3.87 -2.44 -4.72
N PRO A 82 -2.58 -2.22 -4.67
CA PRO A 82 -1.70 -2.59 -5.76
C PRO A 82 -1.78 -4.10 -6.05
N THR A 83 -1.68 -4.48 -7.30
CA THR A 83 -1.34 -5.85 -7.70
C THR A 83 0.05 -6.21 -7.19
N VAL A 84 0.44 -7.48 -7.25
CA VAL A 84 1.80 -7.89 -6.85
C VAL A 84 2.87 -7.14 -7.64
N ASP A 85 2.68 -7.01 -8.96
CA ASP A 85 3.66 -6.34 -9.83
C ASP A 85 3.74 -4.84 -9.54
N GLU A 86 2.60 -4.18 -9.33
CA GLU A 86 2.56 -2.77 -8.91
C GLU A 86 3.18 -2.57 -7.53
N TYR A 87 2.93 -3.47 -6.56
CA TYR A 87 3.58 -3.43 -5.25
C TYR A 87 5.10 -3.54 -5.37
N ILE A 88 5.59 -4.50 -6.15
CA ILE A 88 7.03 -4.66 -6.40
C ILE A 88 7.60 -3.39 -7.04
N ALA A 89 6.93 -2.85 -8.06
CA ALA A 89 7.36 -1.63 -8.74
C ALA A 89 7.45 -0.43 -7.78
N LEU A 90 6.44 -0.21 -6.93
CA LEU A 90 6.44 0.88 -5.93
C LEU A 90 7.70 0.91 -5.07
N PHE A 91 8.25 -0.26 -4.72
CA PHE A 91 9.40 -0.40 -3.83
C PHE A 91 10.73 -0.68 -4.53
N THR A 92 10.76 -0.91 -5.84
CA THR A 92 11.97 -1.27 -6.57
C THR A 92 12.27 -0.38 -7.77
N GLU A 93 11.27 0.26 -8.34
CA GLU A 93 11.46 1.18 -9.45
C GLU A 93 11.67 2.60 -8.94
N THR A 94 12.60 3.29 -9.58
CA THR A 94 12.92 4.67 -9.26
C THR A 94 12.37 5.60 -10.33
N GLU A 95 11.93 6.77 -9.91
CA GLU A 95 11.55 7.86 -10.78
C GLU A 95 12.56 9.00 -10.61
N PRO A 96 12.98 9.64 -11.72
CA PRO A 96 13.85 10.79 -11.63
C PRO A 96 13.12 11.91 -10.89
N ASP A 97 13.81 12.57 -9.96
CA ASP A 97 13.36 13.85 -9.40
C ASP A 97 13.56 14.93 -10.48
N GLU A 98 12.65 14.99 -11.45
CA GLU A 98 12.73 15.85 -12.64
C GLU A 98 12.92 17.33 -12.30
N ALA A 99 12.48 17.74 -11.13
CA ALA A 99 12.61 19.11 -10.68
C ALA A 99 13.83 19.35 -9.78
N GLY A 100 14.54 18.29 -9.37
CA GLY A 100 15.65 18.38 -8.39
C GLY A 100 15.18 18.98 -7.06
N LEU A 101 13.89 18.86 -6.75
CA LEU A 101 13.24 19.53 -5.62
C LEU A 101 13.53 18.82 -4.29
N TYR A 102 13.87 17.55 -4.35
CA TYR A 102 13.87 16.72 -3.15
C TYR A 102 15.24 16.20 -2.78
N THR A 103 15.98 15.69 -3.75
CA THR A 103 17.29 15.08 -3.50
C THR A 103 18.14 15.06 -4.77
N SER A 104 19.42 14.69 -4.61
CA SER A 104 20.32 14.47 -5.75
C SER A 104 20.26 13.02 -6.26
N ARG A 105 19.35 12.20 -5.75
CA ARG A 105 19.12 10.80 -6.15
C ARG A 105 17.73 10.60 -6.73
N ASP A 106 17.57 9.57 -7.54
CA ASP A 106 16.25 9.09 -7.92
C ASP A 106 15.52 8.54 -6.68
N LEU A 107 14.21 8.75 -6.63
CA LEU A 107 13.35 8.29 -5.56
C LEU A 107 12.61 7.02 -5.97
N LEU A 108 12.35 6.13 -5.03
CA LEU A 108 11.40 5.05 -5.25
C LEU A 108 10.00 5.62 -5.46
N GLN A 109 9.15 4.95 -6.25
CA GLN A 109 7.77 5.40 -6.49
C GLN A 109 7.01 5.61 -5.17
N ILE A 110 7.17 4.71 -4.20
CA ILE A 110 6.56 4.85 -2.87
C ILE A 110 7.08 6.07 -2.10
N GLU A 111 8.34 6.47 -2.28
CA GLU A 111 8.86 7.69 -1.66
C GLU A 111 8.17 8.93 -2.25
N ASN A 112 7.92 8.97 -3.55
CA ASN A 112 7.18 10.05 -4.22
C ASN A 112 5.74 10.14 -3.70
N ASP A 113 5.05 9.01 -3.52
CA ASP A 113 3.71 8.96 -2.96
C ASP A 113 3.67 9.52 -1.53
N ILE A 114 4.63 9.11 -0.69
CA ILE A 114 4.76 9.63 0.69
C ILE A 114 5.02 11.13 0.68
N LEU A 115 5.90 11.62 -0.21
CA LEU A 115 6.21 13.04 -0.33
C LEU A 115 5.02 13.88 -0.75
N SER A 116 4.18 13.36 -1.65
CA SER A 116 2.92 14.03 -2.02
C SER A 116 2.02 14.25 -0.79
N GLY A 117 1.98 13.28 0.13
CA GLY A 117 1.31 13.42 1.42
C GLY A 117 1.98 14.48 2.32
N PHE A 118 3.31 14.49 2.40
CA PHE A 118 4.05 15.52 3.15
C PHE A 118 3.78 16.92 2.59
N ASP A 119 3.77 17.09 1.28
CA ASP A 119 3.49 18.37 0.62
C ASP A 119 2.11 18.90 0.99
N PHE A 120 1.09 18.03 0.94
CA PHE A 120 -0.26 18.37 1.37
C PHE A 120 -0.28 18.80 2.85
N PHE A 121 0.24 18.01 3.75
CA PHE A 121 0.22 18.29 5.19
C PHE A 121 1.10 19.50 5.56
N THR A 122 2.17 19.77 4.84
CA THR A 122 2.98 20.98 4.99
C THR A 122 2.19 22.21 4.54
N SER A 123 1.44 22.11 3.43
CA SER A 123 0.63 23.22 2.92
C SER A 123 -0.46 23.65 3.88
N VAL A 124 -0.99 22.74 4.69
CA VAL A 124 -2.00 23.03 5.73
C VAL A 124 -1.41 23.26 7.13
N GLY A 125 -0.09 23.29 7.25
CA GLY A 125 0.61 23.61 8.49
C GLY A 125 0.68 22.49 9.52
N SER A 126 0.36 21.24 9.13
CA SER A 126 0.45 20.07 10.02
C SER A 126 1.87 19.53 10.16
N TYR A 127 2.68 19.66 9.10
CA TYR A 127 4.11 19.33 9.08
C TYR A 127 4.95 20.54 8.67
N THR A 128 6.25 20.44 8.90
CA THR A 128 7.24 21.44 8.52
C THR A 128 8.13 20.94 7.39
N GLU A 129 8.72 21.85 6.62
CA GLU A 129 9.72 21.52 5.61
C GLU A 129 10.91 20.74 6.19
N ALA A 130 11.29 21.01 7.44
CA ALA A 130 12.36 20.29 8.10
C ALA A 130 12.02 18.81 8.32
N GLN A 131 10.78 18.48 8.70
CA GLN A 131 10.33 17.08 8.86
C GLN A 131 10.30 16.36 7.53
N ARG A 132 9.88 17.03 6.47
CA ARG A 132 9.89 16.52 5.11
C ARG A 132 11.30 16.21 4.62
N THR A 133 12.23 17.16 4.79
CA THR A 133 13.64 16.96 4.45
C THR A 133 14.25 15.82 5.24
N GLN A 134 13.96 15.73 6.53
CA GLN A 134 14.45 14.65 7.39
C GLN A 134 13.97 13.27 6.91
N PHE A 135 12.73 13.13 6.45
CA PHE A 135 12.24 11.86 5.89
C PHE A 135 13.09 11.39 4.70
N LEU A 136 13.45 12.31 3.81
CA LEU A 136 14.30 12.02 2.64
C LEU A 136 15.74 11.68 3.02
N ASP A 137 16.31 12.43 3.96
CA ASP A 137 17.71 12.25 4.41
C ASP A 137 17.88 10.92 5.17
N ASP A 138 16.89 10.55 5.96
CA ASP A 138 16.93 9.32 6.78
C ASP A 138 16.73 8.04 5.96
N GLN A 139 16.34 8.14 4.67
CA GLN A 139 16.12 7.00 3.76
C GLN A 139 15.30 5.87 4.42
N ARG A 140 14.14 6.23 4.99
CA ARG A 140 13.35 5.35 5.87
C ARG A 140 12.57 4.27 5.14
N VAL A 141 12.59 4.24 3.82
CA VAL A 141 11.92 3.20 3.04
C VAL A 141 12.86 2.03 2.85
N ASP A 142 12.45 0.88 3.36
CA ASP A 142 13.13 -0.41 3.20
C ASP A 142 12.40 -1.23 2.15
N ASN A 143 13.10 -1.68 1.13
CA ASN A 143 12.55 -2.47 0.04
C ASN A 143 12.82 -3.98 0.17
N SER A 144 13.40 -4.43 1.26
CA SER A 144 13.81 -5.83 1.44
C SER A 144 12.65 -6.81 1.32
N ILE A 145 11.48 -6.48 1.86
CA ILE A 145 10.29 -7.32 1.77
C ILE A 145 9.76 -7.40 0.34
N ALA A 146 9.73 -6.29 -0.39
CA ALA A 146 9.31 -6.29 -1.79
C ALA A 146 10.25 -7.13 -2.68
N LEU A 147 11.55 -7.07 -2.44
CA LEU A 147 12.54 -7.91 -3.11
C LEU A 147 12.35 -9.40 -2.77
N ALA A 148 12.06 -9.72 -1.50
CA ALA A 148 11.75 -11.10 -1.09
C ALA A 148 10.46 -11.62 -1.74
N VAL A 149 9.41 -10.80 -1.84
CA VAL A 149 8.16 -11.14 -2.58
C VAL A 149 8.46 -11.40 -4.04
N LYS A 150 9.25 -10.53 -4.68
CA LYS A 150 9.67 -10.69 -6.08
C LYS A 150 10.38 -12.02 -6.32
N GLU A 151 11.36 -12.36 -5.48
CA GLU A 151 12.11 -13.60 -5.57
C GLU A 151 11.20 -14.82 -5.33
N MET A 152 10.35 -14.77 -4.29
CA MET A 152 9.44 -15.86 -3.92
C MET A 152 8.47 -16.21 -5.04
N LEU A 153 7.96 -15.21 -5.76
CA LEU A 153 6.97 -15.40 -6.84
C LEU A 153 7.61 -15.55 -8.22
N GLY A 154 8.93 -15.36 -8.35
CA GLY A 154 9.66 -15.44 -9.62
C GLY A 154 9.25 -14.33 -10.62
N ARG A 155 8.89 -13.17 -10.12
CA ARG A 155 8.44 -12.00 -10.91
C ARG A 155 9.55 -10.97 -11.11
#